data_4f26e175448a72156085e661c54856e9
#
_entry.id   4f26e175448a72156085e661c54856e9
#
_cell.length_a   1.000
_cell.length_b   1.000
_cell.length_c   1.000
_cell.angle_alpha   90.00
_cell.angle_beta   90.00
_cell.angle_gamma   90.00
#
_symmetry.space_group_name_H-M   'P 1'
#
loop_
_entity.id
_entity.type
_entity.pdbx_description
1 polymer ?
#
loop_
_entity_poly.entity_id
_entity_poly.type
_entity_poly.pdbx_seq_one_letter_code
_entity_poly.pdbx_strand_id
1 'polypeptide(L)'
;MGERPLLYYGNEEDYYQGEILEFVRSALAEKLDRLPKEKDNPLRSADVLQDILSANECEEMQAQRQAELKRALKGYRTLTPDIRRTLIDIGFKITSDGKHHKLTYYDNDRYTVTMAKSGSDWRGGDNLFSEIKKRIY
;
A
#
# COMPACT_ATOMS: atom_id res chain seq x y z
N MET A 1 -9.30 -11.69 34.90
CA MET A 1 -9.31 -12.45 33.65
C MET A 1 -9.35 -11.47 32.48
N GLY A 2 -8.36 -11.52 31.62
CA GLY A 2 -8.28 -10.61 30.50
C GLY A 2 -9.27 -10.96 29.41
N GLU A 3 -9.88 -9.95 28.81
CA GLU A 3 -10.67 -10.13 27.62
C GLU A 3 -9.77 -10.47 26.44
N ARG A 4 -10.27 -11.27 25.51
CA ARG A 4 -9.54 -11.54 24.29
C ARG A 4 -9.50 -10.30 23.42
N PRO A 5 -8.36 -9.97 22.81
CA PRO A 5 -8.34 -8.90 21.81
C PRO A 5 -9.25 -9.27 20.64
N LEU A 6 -9.71 -8.26 19.93
CA LEU A 6 -10.54 -8.45 18.75
C LEU A 6 -9.80 -9.23 17.67
N LEU A 7 -8.52 -8.91 17.48
CA LEU A 7 -7.66 -9.56 16.49
C LEU A 7 -6.28 -9.86 17.09
N TYR A 8 -5.61 -10.84 16.50
CA TYR A 8 -4.24 -11.19 16.83
C TYR A 8 -3.34 -11.02 15.63
N TYR A 9 -2.09 -10.65 15.87
CA TYR A 9 -1.06 -10.72 14.83
C TYR A 9 -0.76 -12.19 14.52
N GLY A 10 -0.52 -12.48 13.25
CA GLY A 10 -0.01 -13.78 12.82
C GLY A 10 1.51 -13.74 12.74
N ASN A 11 2.06 -14.33 11.66
CA ASN A 11 3.50 -14.39 11.46
C ASN A 11 4.07 -13.16 10.73
N GLU A 12 3.22 -12.37 10.10
CA GLU A 12 3.66 -11.15 9.43
C GLU A 12 3.89 -10.03 10.45
N GLU A 13 4.98 -9.29 10.25
CA GLU A 13 5.33 -8.16 11.10
C GLU A 13 5.12 -6.85 10.35
N ASP A 14 4.86 -5.77 11.08
CA ASP A 14 4.80 -4.43 10.50
C ASP A 14 6.16 -4.03 9.93
N TYR A 15 6.22 -3.66 8.66
CA TYR A 15 7.43 -3.06 8.07
C TYR A 15 7.60 -1.61 8.49
N TYR A 16 6.51 -0.95 8.83
CA TYR A 16 6.52 0.36 9.46
C TYR A 16 5.35 0.40 10.44
N GLN A 17 5.41 1.34 11.37
CA GLN A 17 4.43 1.42 12.45
C GLN A 17 3.01 1.58 11.88
N GLY A 18 2.13 0.65 12.24
CA GLY A 18 0.73 0.70 11.87
C GLY A 18 0.40 0.14 10.50
N GLU A 19 1.34 -0.50 9.80
CA GLU A 19 1.10 -1.06 8.47
C GLU A 19 -0.06 -2.05 8.46
N ILE A 20 0.00 -3.04 9.33
CA ILE A 20 -1.01 -4.12 9.36
C ILE A 20 -2.37 -3.56 9.77
N LEU A 21 -2.39 -2.65 10.73
CA LEU A 21 -3.64 -1.97 11.11
C LEU A 21 -4.24 -1.22 9.93
N GLU A 22 -3.42 -0.56 9.13
CA GLU A 22 -3.89 0.17 7.95
C GLU A 22 -4.50 -0.78 6.92
N PHE A 23 -3.91 -1.96 6.69
CA PHE A 23 -4.50 -2.99 5.82
C PHE A 23 -5.87 -3.42 6.32
N VAL A 24 -5.99 -3.70 7.62
CA VAL A 24 -7.26 -4.12 8.22
C VAL A 24 -8.30 -3.02 8.07
N ARG A 25 -7.94 -1.78 8.40
CA ARG A 25 -8.86 -0.64 8.27
C ARG A 25 -9.32 -0.44 6.83
N SER A 26 -8.41 -0.57 5.87
CA SER A 26 -8.75 -0.44 4.45
C SER A 26 -9.77 -1.50 4.01
N ALA A 27 -9.59 -2.73 4.45
CA ALA A 27 -10.52 -3.82 4.15
C ALA A 27 -11.91 -3.55 4.75
N LEU A 28 -11.95 -3.07 6.00
CA LEU A 28 -13.22 -2.74 6.68
C LEU A 28 -13.92 -1.56 6.02
N ALA A 29 -13.16 -0.52 5.66
CA ALA A 29 -13.69 0.66 4.98
C ALA A 29 -14.24 0.30 3.60
N GLU A 30 -13.56 -0.56 2.87
CA GLU A 30 -13.99 -1.03 1.56
C GLU A 30 -15.32 -1.81 1.67
N LYS A 31 -15.43 -2.69 2.67
CA LYS A 31 -16.69 -3.40 2.93
C LYS A 31 -17.80 -2.43 3.28
N LEU A 32 -17.53 -1.45 4.12
CA LEU A 32 -18.52 -0.43 4.53
C LEU A 32 -19.03 0.34 3.31
N ASP A 33 -18.14 0.74 2.40
CA ASP A 33 -18.52 1.47 1.18
C ASP A 33 -19.41 0.67 0.25
N ARG A 34 -19.30 -0.66 0.26
CA ARG A 34 -20.12 -1.55 -0.57
C ARG A 34 -21.48 -1.85 -0.01
N LEU A 35 -21.73 -1.54 1.26
CA LEU A 35 -23.02 -1.77 1.88
C LEU A 35 -24.06 -0.77 1.37
N PRO A 36 -25.34 -1.17 1.28
CA PRO A 36 -26.41 -0.25 0.92
C PRO A 36 -26.48 0.93 1.89
N LYS A 37 -26.73 2.11 1.35
CA LYS A 37 -26.87 3.32 2.16
C LYS A 37 -28.34 3.60 2.41
N GLU A 38 -28.81 3.18 3.59
CA GLU A 38 -30.21 3.34 3.99
C GLU A 38 -30.31 4.32 5.14
N LYS A 39 -31.19 5.32 5.00
CA LYS A 39 -31.35 6.37 6.02
C LYS A 39 -32.18 5.90 7.21
N ASP A 40 -33.26 5.16 6.93
CA ASP A 40 -34.29 4.86 7.92
C ASP A 40 -34.18 3.46 8.52
N ASN A 41 -33.38 2.60 7.91
CA ASN A 41 -33.18 1.23 8.36
C ASN A 41 -31.69 0.97 8.57
N PRO A 42 -31.20 1.11 9.82
CA PRO A 42 -29.78 0.87 10.07
C PRO A 42 -29.38 -0.57 9.77
N LEU A 43 -28.18 -0.74 9.19
CA LEU A 43 -27.59 -2.04 8.96
C LEU A 43 -26.62 -2.36 10.10
N ARG A 44 -26.82 -3.48 10.77
CA ARG A 44 -25.92 -3.88 11.87
C ARG A 44 -24.47 -3.94 11.42
N SER A 45 -24.20 -4.48 10.23
CA SER A 45 -22.85 -4.56 9.69
C SER A 45 -22.23 -3.18 9.48
N ALA A 46 -23.00 -2.21 8.98
CA ALA A 46 -22.51 -0.85 8.79
C ALA A 46 -22.18 -0.19 10.13
N ASP A 47 -23.05 -0.34 11.12
CA ASP A 47 -22.84 0.23 12.45
C ASP A 47 -21.60 -0.37 13.13
N VAL A 48 -21.42 -1.69 13.05
CA VAL A 48 -20.26 -2.36 13.62
C VAL A 48 -18.96 -1.94 12.94
N LEU A 49 -18.95 -1.88 11.60
CA LEU A 49 -17.76 -1.48 10.86
C LEU A 49 -17.39 -0.04 11.14
N GLN A 50 -18.37 0.86 11.17
CA GLN A 50 -18.13 2.27 11.47
C GLN A 50 -17.58 2.44 12.88
N ASP A 51 -18.12 1.71 13.85
CA ASP A 51 -17.67 1.75 15.23
C ASP A 51 -16.22 1.29 15.38
N ILE A 52 -15.86 0.16 14.74
CA ILE A 52 -14.49 -0.36 14.78
C ILE A 52 -13.52 0.63 14.13
N LEU A 53 -13.88 1.19 12.98
CA LEU A 53 -13.04 2.18 12.30
C LEU A 53 -12.81 3.42 13.15
N SER A 54 -13.84 3.89 13.83
CA SER A 54 -13.74 5.06 14.72
C SER A 54 -12.88 4.78 15.96
N ALA A 55 -12.92 3.56 16.47
CA ALA A 55 -12.16 3.16 17.66
C ALA A 55 -10.70 2.84 17.37
N ASN A 56 -10.32 2.63 16.11
CA ASN A 56 -8.99 2.21 15.70
C ASN A 56 -8.40 3.15 14.66
N GLU A 57 -8.23 4.40 15.00
CA GLU A 57 -7.65 5.39 14.10
C GLU A 57 -6.15 5.13 13.89
N CYS A 58 -5.66 5.43 12.70
CA CYS A 58 -4.24 5.34 12.36
C CYS A 58 -3.88 6.38 11.30
N GLU A 59 -2.58 6.61 11.13
CA GLU A 59 -2.10 7.43 10.04
C GLU A 59 -2.29 6.69 8.70
N GLU A 60 -2.74 7.44 7.68
CA GLU A 60 -2.95 6.86 6.35
C GLU A 60 -1.66 6.92 5.53
N MET A 61 -0.65 6.16 5.96
CA MET A 61 0.66 6.14 5.31
C MET A 61 0.61 5.55 3.90
N GLN A 62 -0.23 4.54 3.68
CA GLN A 62 -0.35 3.89 2.37
C GLN A 62 -0.85 4.86 1.32
N ALA A 63 -1.87 5.63 1.64
CA ALA A 63 -2.42 6.63 0.72
C ALA A 63 -1.37 7.68 0.35
N GLN A 64 -0.61 8.16 1.33
CA GLN A 64 0.47 9.13 1.10
C GLN A 64 1.58 8.54 0.24
N ARG A 65 2.02 7.32 0.54
CA ARG A 65 3.08 6.64 -0.21
C ARG A 65 2.65 6.36 -1.64
N GLN A 66 1.41 5.93 -1.83
CA GLN A 66 0.87 5.71 -3.17
C GLN A 66 0.83 7.00 -4.00
N ALA A 67 0.41 8.10 -3.39
CA ALA A 67 0.36 9.39 -4.07
C ALA A 67 1.76 9.89 -4.47
N GLU A 68 2.73 9.77 -3.57
CA GLU A 68 4.12 10.13 -3.84
C GLU A 68 4.72 9.29 -4.95
N LEU A 69 4.47 7.98 -4.90
CA LEU A 69 4.98 7.04 -5.88
C LEU A 69 4.37 7.29 -7.26
N LYS A 70 3.06 7.50 -7.33
CA LYS A 70 2.38 7.80 -8.58
C LYS A 70 2.94 9.06 -9.24
N ARG A 71 3.17 10.09 -8.44
CA ARG A 71 3.73 11.36 -8.92
C ARG A 71 5.16 11.18 -9.41
N ALA A 72 5.99 10.47 -8.64
CA ALA A 72 7.40 10.26 -8.98
C ALA A 72 7.57 9.43 -10.24
N LEU A 73 6.73 8.44 -10.47
CA LEU A 73 6.87 7.52 -11.60
C LEU A 73 6.19 8.00 -12.87
N LYS A 74 5.34 9.02 -12.79
CA LYS A 74 4.62 9.52 -13.97
C LYS A 74 5.60 9.98 -15.04
N GLY A 75 5.53 9.34 -16.21
CA GLY A 75 6.36 9.72 -17.36
C GLY A 75 7.85 9.46 -17.19
N TYR A 76 8.25 8.58 -16.24
CA TYR A 76 9.67 8.33 -16.03
C TYR A 76 10.35 7.77 -17.28
N ARG A 77 11.61 8.14 -17.48
CA ARG A 77 12.45 7.65 -18.56
C ARG A 77 13.63 6.84 -18.05
N THR A 78 14.23 7.32 -16.97
CA THR A 78 15.35 6.65 -16.29
C THR A 78 15.15 6.78 -14.79
N LEU A 79 15.93 6.01 -14.04
CA LEU A 79 15.94 6.13 -12.58
C LEU A 79 16.74 7.38 -12.18
N THR A 80 16.04 8.49 -11.98
CA THR A 80 16.64 9.74 -11.52
C THR A 80 16.93 9.69 -10.02
N PRO A 81 17.81 10.58 -9.50
CA PRO A 81 18.03 10.66 -8.05
C PRO A 81 16.75 10.90 -7.25
N ASP A 82 15.81 11.69 -7.78
CA ASP A 82 14.54 11.95 -7.09
C ASP A 82 13.64 10.71 -7.01
N ILE A 83 13.54 9.96 -8.12
CA ILE A 83 12.79 8.71 -8.16
C ILE A 83 13.43 7.70 -7.20
N ARG A 84 14.76 7.58 -7.21
CA ARG A 84 15.49 6.70 -6.31
C ARG A 84 15.20 7.03 -4.85
N ARG A 85 15.23 8.31 -4.49
CA ARG A 85 14.95 8.75 -3.12
C ARG A 85 13.54 8.37 -2.70
N THR A 86 12.55 8.61 -3.57
CA THR A 86 11.16 8.26 -3.29
C THR A 86 11.00 6.76 -3.06
N LEU A 87 11.59 5.94 -3.91
CA LEU A 87 11.52 4.48 -3.76
C LEU A 87 12.18 4.00 -2.47
N ILE A 88 13.35 4.54 -2.14
CA ILE A 88 14.06 4.18 -0.91
C ILE A 88 13.27 4.61 0.33
N ASP A 89 12.70 5.81 0.32
CA ASP A 89 11.90 6.33 1.43
C ASP A 89 10.65 5.48 1.68
N ILE A 90 10.08 4.92 0.63
CA ILE A 90 8.93 4.02 0.72
C ILE A 90 9.32 2.65 1.27
N GLY A 91 10.58 2.25 1.13
CA GLY A 91 11.08 0.98 1.65
C GLY A 91 11.66 0.04 0.62
N PHE A 92 11.85 0.48 -0.62
CA PHE A 92 12.44 -0.36 -1.66
C PHE A 92 13.96 -0.34 -1.62
N LYS A 93 14.53 -1.53 -1.77
CA LYS A 93 15.93 -1.72 -2.11
C LYS A 93 16.04 -1.84 -3.61
N ILE A 94 16.97 -1.10 -4.21
CA ILE A 94 17.13 -1.06 -5.67
C ILE A 94 18.45 -1.74 -6.04
N THR A 95 18.35 -2.77 -6.88
CA THR A 95 19.53 -3.45 -7.43
C THR A 95 19.45 -3.49 -8.94
N SER A 96 20.60 -3.61 -9.60
CA SER A 96 20.68 -3.70 -11.05
C SER A 96 20.56 -5.15 -11.49
N ASP A 97 19.79 -5.41 -12.55
CA ASP A 97 19.59 -6.75 -13.10
C ASP A 97 19.47 -6.64 -14.63
N GLY A 98 20.61 -6.62 -15.32
CA GLY A 98 20.67 -6.48 -16.77
C GLY A 98 20.06 -5.16 -17.24
N LYS A 99 19.02 -5.24 -18.05
CA LYS A 99 18.29 -4.06 -18.58
C LYS A 99 17.28 -3.49 -17.61
N HIS A 100 17.16 -4.08 -16.43
CA HIS A 100 16.14 -3.72 -15.44
C HIS A 100 16.77 -3.37 -14.11
N HIS A 101 16.03 -2.61 -13.30
CA HIS A 101 16.26 -2.49 -11.87
C HIS A 101 15.31 -3.45 -11.16
N LYS A 102 15.81 -4.10 -10.13
CA LYS A 102 15.01 -4.95 -9.25
C LYS A 102 14.67 -4.14 -8.00
N LEU A 103 13.38 -3.99 -7.74
CA LEU A 103 12.86 -3.28 -6.57
C LEU A 103 12.36 -4.32 -5.57
N THR A 104 12.97 -4.38 -4.40
CA THR A 104 12.61 -5.34 -3.35
C THR A 104 12.10 -4.59 -2.14
N TYR A 105 10.86 -4.87 -1.72
CA TYR A 105 10.21 -4.15 -0.65
C TYR A 105 10.71 -4.66 0.70
N TYR A 106 11.32 -3.78 1.49
CA TYR A 106 11.93 -4.09 2.80
C TYR A 106 12.84 -5.33 2.75
N ASP A 107 13.59 -5.42 1.65
CA ASP A 107 14.55 -6.51 1.42
C ASP A 107 13.94 -7.92 1.51
N ASN A 108 12.65 -8.03 1.20
CA ASN A 108 11.93 -9.30 1.20
C ASN A 108 11.68 -9.76 -0.24
N ASP A 109 12.32 -10.85 -0.65
CA ASP A 109 12.24 -11.35 -2.03
C ASP A 109 10.82 -11.72 -2.47
N ARG A 110 9.91 -11.97 -1.54
CA ARG A 110 8.50 -12.22 -1.88
C ARG A 110 7.86 -11.01 -2.58
N TYR A 111 8.37 -9.81 -2.31
CA TYR A 111 7.81 -8.56 -2.81
C TYR A 111 8.82 -7.86 -3.71
N THR A 112 8.92 -8.37 -4.92
CA THR A 112 9.87 -7.88 -5.92
C THR A 112 9.14 -7.39 -7.16
N VAL A 113 9.53 -6.23 -7.64
CA VAL A 113 8.99 -5.63 -8.86
C VAL A 113 10.15 -5.24 -9.75
N THR A 114 9.97 -5.34 -11.06
CA THR A 114 10.99 -5.02 -12.06
C THR A 114 10.69 -3.66 -12.69
N MET A 115 11.70 -2.81 -12.77
CA MET A 115 11.61 -1.48 -13.38
C MET A 115 12.60 -1.40 -14.54
N ALA A 116 12.13 -1.03 -15.74
CA ALA A 116 13.02 -0.85 -16.89
C ALA A 116 14.00 0.28 -16.65
N LYS A 117 15.29 0.09 -17.05
CA LYS A 117 16.32 1.12 -16.93
C LYS A 117 16.09 2.29 -17.85
N SER A 118 15.48 2.06 -19.02
CA SER A 118 15.08 3.10 -19.94
C SER A 118 13.62 2.90 -20.34
N GLY A 119 12.77 3.84 -19.98
CA GLY A 119 11.37 3.82 -20.38
C GLY A 119 11.21 4.35 -21.80
N SER A 120 10.79 3.49 -22.74
CA SER A 120 10.49 3.89 -24.10
C SER A 120 9.01 4.20 -24.32
N ASP A 121 8.16 3.74 -23.40
CA ASP A 121 6.70 3.93 -23.46
C ASP A 121 6.28 4.91 -22.36
N TRP A 122 5.47 5.90 -22.73
CA TRP A 122 4.93 6.89 -21.80
C TRP A 122 4.05 6.25 -20.71
N ARG A 123 3.55 5.03 -20.95
CA ARG A 123 2.74 4.28 -20.00
C ARG A 123 3.58 3.52 -18.98
N GLY A 124 4.91 3.48 -19.15
CA GLY A 124 5.78 2.68 -18.31
C GLY A 124 5.67 3.03 -16.83
N GLY A 125 5.57 4.33 -16.52
CA GLY A 125 5.40 4.79 -15.14
C GLY A 125 4.08 4.38 -14.52
N ASP A 126 2.99 4.51 -15.26
CA ASP A 126 1.67 4.11 -14.77
C ASP A 126 1.57 2.60 -14.61
N ASN A 127 2.15 1.83 -15.53
CA ASN A 127 2.19 0.37 -15.44
C ASN A 127 3.01 -0.09 -14.23
N LEU A 128 4.15 0.53 -13.98
CA LEU A 128 4.98 0.22 -12.82
C LEU A 128 4.25 0.56 -11.53
N PHE A 129 3.61 1.73 -11.46
CA PHE A 129 2.82 2.11 -10.31
C PHE A 129 1.70 1.10 -10.02
N SER A 130 0.98 0.67 -11.06
CA SER A 130 -0.10 -0.32 -10.93
C SER A 130 0.42 -1.64 -10.39
N GLU A 131 1.59 -2.09 -10.86
CA GLU A 131 2.20 -3.33 -10.40
C GLU A 131 2.62 -3.23 -8.93
N ILE A 132 3.24 -2.12 -8.55
CA ILE A 132 3.62 -1.88 -7.16
C ILE A 132 2.39 -1.85 -6.25
N LYS A 133 1.36 -1.12 -6.66
CA LYS A 133 0.11 -1.03 -5.88
C LYS A 133 -0.50 -2.40 -5.65
N LYS A 134 -0.53 -3.23 -6.69
CA LYS A 134 -1.09 -4.58 -6.62
C LYS A 134 -0.33 -5.48 -5.65
N ARG A 135 1.01 -5.40 -5.65
CA ARG A 135 1.85 -6.31 -4.87
C ARG A 135 2.12 -5.84 -3.45
N ILE A 136 2.10 -4.54 -3.21
CA ILE A 136 2.54 -3.96 -1.93
C ILE A 136 1.36 -3.38 -1.14
N TYR A 137 0.41 -2.78 -1.85
CA TYR A 137 -0.73 -2.10 -1.23
C TYR A 137 -2.06 -2.75 -1.66
#